data_438a8d3870fb2feea9d1ef1ecaad3c8e
#
_entry.id   438a8d3870fb2feea9d1ef1ecaad3c8e
#
_cell.length_a   1.000
_cell.length_b   1.000
_cell.length_c   1.000
_cell.angle_alpha   90.00
_cell.angle_beta   90.00
_cell.angle_gamma   90.00
#
_symmetry.space_group_name_H-M   'P 1'
#
loop_
_entity.id
_entity.type
_entity.pdbx_description
1 polymer ?
#
loop_
_entity_poly.entity_id
_entity_poly.type
_entity_poly.pdbx_seq_one_letter_code
_entity_poly.pdbx_strand_id
1 'polypeptide(L)'
;MTQCPACLLPLGQGDFPALAAHLVDRANESESDHVRWLNQNLTRRRTEPADLVPALQRVYDLGPGNLKSWIKARFIAKFFGEKPHPFVLALQHPSRAVLLGYVVEHQHFLRQWVRSCSYIMARTDQPKVVLYELDNLNTEFGGFGPARVAHYELLLRMGESLGVDRNQVLATPPLPATKDALEEWEEMATREHWVAVVAAMHSLELIANRNLVDEGATVRYFDPSILAGSEITPASKNFLREGYEADVTHSDEALDLVVEFGSRPDLLEEVQSTFLRSIDLFDDYLLARLERAAQFEA
;
A
#
# COMPACT_ATOMS: atom_id res chain seq x y z
N MET A 1 -3.93 10.99 18.42
CA MET A 1 -5.43 11.00 18.51
C MET A 1 -5.90 9.71 17.87
N THR A 2 -6.71 8.90 18.55
CA THR A 2 -7.28 7.70 17.94
C THR A 2 -8.21 8.10 16.79
N GLN A 3 -8.08 7.45 15.65
CA GLN A 3 -8.98 7.63 14.51
C GLN A 3 -9.68 6.31 14.18
N CYS A 4 -10.87 6.38 13.61
CA CYS A 4 -11.49 5.20 13.04
C CYS A 4 -10.71 4.74 11.78
N PRO A 5 -10.17 3.53 11.74
CA PRO A 5 -9.41 3.06 10.57
C PRO A 5 -10.31 2.76 9.35
N ALA A 6 -11.64 2.82 9.51
CA ALA A 6 -12.59 2.65 8.41
C ALA A 6 -13.01 3.98 7.76
N CYS A 7 -13.09 5.08 8.53
CA CYS A 7 -13.58 6.37 8.01
C CYS A 7 -12.77 7.59 8.48
N LEU A 8 -11.64 7.37 9.14
CA LEU A 8 -10.72 8.39 9.66
C LEU A 8 -11.35 9.40 10.64
N LEU A 9 -12.55 9.11 11.17
CA LEU A 9 -13.18 9.97 12.18
C LEU A 9 -12.27 10.08 13.42
N PRO A 10 -11.85 11.28 13.83
CA PRO A 10 -11.04 11.46 15.01
C PRO A 10 -11.85 11.20 16.29
N LEU A 11 -11.26 10.42 17.20
CA LEU A 11 -11.80 10.05 18.50
C LEU A 11 -10.89 10.54 19.64
N GLY A 12 -11.25 10.28 20.88
CA GLY A 12 -10.37 10.55 22.02
C GLY A 12 -9.11 9.69 21.98
N GLN A 13 -7.97 10.22 22.37
CA GLN A 13 -6.73 9.45 22.44
C GLN A 13 -6.88 8.24 23.40
N GLY A 14 -6.52 7.05 22.96
CA GLY A 14 -6.66 5.80 23.74
C GLY A 14 -8.10 5.38 24.02
N ASP A 15 -9.09 6.03 23.39
CA ASP A 15 -10.50 5.73 23.62
C ASP A 15 -10.99 4.55 22.79
N PHE A 16 -10.41 3.38 23.05
CA PHE A 16 -10.83 2.14 22.39
C PHE A 16 -12.29 1.75 22.66
N PRO A 17 -12.90 2.05 23.82
CA PRO A 17 -14.34 1.90 23.98
C PRO A 17 -15.16 2.74 23.01
N ALA A 18 -14.83 4.02 22.81
CA ALA A 18 -15.51 4.85 21.82
C ALA A 18 -15.27 4.34 20.38
N LEU A 19 -14.05 3.91 20.04
CA LEU A 19 -13.75 3.32 18.74
C LEU A 19 -14.54 2.04 18.51
N ALA A 20 -14.63 1.15 19.49
CA ALA A 20 -15.42 -0.08 19.40
C ALA A 20 -16.91 0.21 19.18
N ALA A 21 -17.48 1.16 19.95
CA ALA A 21 -18.86 1.58 19.79
C ALA A 21 -19.11 2.15 18.39
N HIS A 22 -18.28 3.07 17.94
CA HIS A 22 -18.38 3.66 16.60
C HIS A 22 -18.34 2.60 15.50
N LEU A 23 -17.38 1.66 15.52
CA LEU A 23 -17.26 0.61 14.52
C LEU A 23 -18.50 -0.28 14.47
N VAL A 24 -19.05 -0.66 15.63
CA VAL A 24 -20.25 -1.53 15.72
C VAL A 24 -21.49 -0.78 15.27
N ASP A 25 -21.69 0.47 15.73
CA ASP A 25 -22.86 1.27 15.39
C ASP A 25 -22.92 1.50 13.87
N ARG A 26 -21.81 1.90 13.25
CA ARG A 26 -21.74 2.11 11.82
C ARG A 26 -21.92 0.81 11.00
N ALA A 27 -21.35 -0.29 11.48
CA ALA A 27 -21.58 -1.59 10.84
C ALA A 27 -23.04 -2.03 10.95
N ASN A 28 -23.73 -1.76 12.07
CA ASN A 28 -25.16 -2.03 12.24
C ASN A 28 -26.03 -1.14 11.34
N GLU A 29 -25.58 0.07 11.00
CA GLU A 29 -26.18 0.96 10.00
C GLU A 29 -25.90 0.51 8.55
N SER A 30 -25.19 -0.61 8.39
CA SER A 30 -24.80 -1.19 7.07
C SER A 30 -23.81 -0.33 6.28
N GLU A 31 -23.00 0.48 6.97
CA GLU A 31 -21.90 1.19 6.34
C GLU A 31 -20.81 0.19 5.92
N SER A 32 -20.64 0.04 4.60
CA SER A 32 -19.81 -1.01 3.98
C SER A 32 -18.38 -1.04 4.47
N ASP A 33 -17.76 0.12 4.67
CA ASP A 33 -16.36 0.24 5.06
C ASP A 33 -16.11 -0.25 6.48
N HIS A 34 -17.03 0.05 7.40
CA HIS A 34 -16.97 -0.44 8.77
C HIS A 34 -17.19 -1.94 8.85
N VAL A 35 -18.17 -2.46 8.09
CA VAL A 35 -18.41 -3.92 7.98
C VAL A 35 -17.18 -4.62 7.41
N ARG A 36 -16.61 -4.09 6.33
CA ARG A 36 -15.42 -4.63 5.68
C ARG A 36 -14.23 -4.62 6.63
N TRP A 37 -13.93 -3.48 7.25
CA TRP A 37 -12.81 -3.34 8.17
C TRP A 37 -12.90 -4.33 9.34
N LEU A 38 -14.06 -4.45 9.97
CA LEU A 38 -14.28 -5.43 11.04
C LEU A 38 -14.02 -6.86 10.58
N ASN A 39 -14.53 -7.23 9.40
CA ASN A 39 -14.39 -8.58 8.85
C ASN A 39 -12.95 -8.92 8.46
N GLN A 40 -12.19 -7.95 8.02
CA GLN A 40 -10.81 -8.13 7.60
C GLN A 40 -9.83 -8.17 8.78
N ASN A 41 -10.10 -7.40 9.83
CA ASN A 41 -9.11 -7.15 10.87
C ASN A 41 -9.46 -7.76 12.24
N LEU A 42 -10.74 -7.88 12.60
CA LEU A 42 -11.13 -8.26 13.95
C LEU A 42 -12.07 -9.48 14.03
N THR A 43 -13.24 -9.40 13.39
CA THR A 43 -14.29 -10.41 13.56
C THR A 43 -15.23 -10.46 12.37
N ARG A 44 -15.69 -11.69 12.04
CA ARG A 44 -16.76 -11.94 11.05
C ARG A 44 -18.11 -12.25 11.73
N ARG A 45 -18.27 -11.88 12.99
CA ARG A 45 -19.47 -12.13 13.76
C ARG A 45 -20.04 -10.81 14.25
N ARG A 46 -21.37 -10.77 14.41
CA ARG A 46 -21.98 -9.68 15.17
C ARG A 46 -21.43 -9.74 16.61
N THR A 47 -20.85 -8.64 17.06
CA THR A 47 -20.09 -8.55 18.31
C THR A 47 -20.50 -7.27 19.05
N GLU A 48 -20.58 -7.34 20.36
CA GLU A 48 -20.85 -6.15 21.18
C GLU A 48 -19.57 -5.30 21.29
N PRO A 49 -19.69 -3.96 21.41
CA PRO A 49 -18.53 -3.07 21.49
C PRO A 49 -17.53 -3.48 22.57
N ALA A 50 -18.01 -3.88 23.75
CA ALA A 50 -17.15 -4.27 24.86
C ALA A 50 -16.22 -5.45 24.54
N ASP A 51 -16.68 -6.37 23.69
CA ASP A 51 -15.89 -7.55 23.29
C ASP A 51 -14.79 -7.20 22.27
N LEU A 52 -14.94 -6.09 21.55
CA LEU A 52 -13.94 -5.62 20.59
C LEU A 52 -12.78 -4.86 21.24
N VAL A 53 -12.98 -4.23 22.39
CA VAL A 53 -11.95 -3.40 23.04
C VAL A 53 -10.62 -4.13 23.22
N PRO A 54 -10.55 -5.36 23.77
CA PRO A 54 -9.30 -6.08 23.92
C PRO A 54 -8.62 -6.43 22.58
N ALA A 55 -9.43 -6.65 21.52
CA ALA A 55 -8.90 -6.92 20.19
C ALA A 55 -8.30 -5.67 19.55
N LEU A 56 -8.98 -4.52 19.66
CA LEU A 56 -8.47 -3.22 19.22
C LEU A 56 -7.17 -2.86 19.95
N GLN A 57 -7.13 -3.00 21.28
CA GLN A 57 -5.90 -2.77 22.02
C GLN A 57 -4.72 -3.59 21.50
N ARG A 58 -4.93 -4.87 21.19
CA ARG A 58 -3.89 -5.71 20.58
C ARG A 58 -3.50 -5.28 19.16
N VAL A 59 -4.45 -4.76 18.37
CA VAL A 59 -4.14 -4.25 17.03
C VAL A 59 -3.19 -3.05 17.11
N TYR A 60 -3.41 -2.13 18.06
CA TYR A 60 -2.62 -0.92 18.20
C TYR A 60 -1.35 -1.09 19.06
N ASP A 61 -1.22 -2.22 19.77
CA ASP A 61 -0.04 -2.50 20.59
C ASP A 61 1.19 -2.72 19.72
N LEU A 62 2.24 -1.94 19.98
CA LEU A 62 3.54 -2.09 19.31
C LEU A 62 4.29 -3.36 19.75
N GLY A 63 3.87 -3.99 20.85
CA GLY A 63 4.58 -5.13 21.45
C GLY A 63 5.98 -4.76 21.93
N PRO A 64 6.95 -5.68 21.80
CA PRO A 64 8.34 -5.42 22.21
C PRO A 64 9.13 -4.59 21.20
N GLY A 65 8.54 -4.21 20.07
CA GLY A 65 9.17 -3.49 18.98
C GLY A 65 8.88 -1.98 18.99
N ASN A 66 9.11 -1.37 17.85
CA ASN A 66 8.77 0.00 17.56
C ASN A 66 7.76 0.09 16.42
N LEU A 67 7.39 1.31 16.02
CA LEU A 67 6.42 1.55 14.95
C LEU A 67 6.84 0.91 13.61
N LYS A 68 8.13 0.93 13.24
CA LYS A 68 8.65 0.24 12.05
C LYS A 68 8.39 -1.27 12.08
N SER A 69 8.73 -1.92 13.20
CA SER A 69 8.52 -3.36 13.38
C SER A 69 7.03 -3.71 13.37
N TRP A 70 6.19 -2.86 13.97
CA TRP A 70 4.75 -3.03 13.97
C TRP A 70 4.16 -2.92 12.56
N ILE A 71 4.54 -1.89 11.78
CA ILE A 71 4.12 -1.71 10.39
C ILE A 71 4.50 -2.94 9.56
N LYS A 72 5.77 -3.37 9.60
CA LYS A 72 6.24 -4.53 8.86
C LYS A 72 5.48 -5.81 9.23
N ALA A 73 5.27 -6.06 10.53
CA ALA A 73 4.54 -7.24 11.00
C ALA A 73 3.08 -7.25 10.49
N ARG A 74 2.39 -6.11 10.49
CA ARG A 74 1.02 -5.98 9.96
C ARG A 74 0.99 -6.18 8.45
N PHE A 75 1.94 -5.59 7.73
CA PHE A 75 2.07 -5.73 6.28
C PHE A 75 2.34 -7.19 5.88
N ILE A 76 3.29 -7.85 6.54
CA ILE A 76 3.59 -9.27 6.32
C ILE A 76 2.35 -10.13 6.58
N ALA A 77 1.67 -9.94 7.73
CA ALA A 77 0.49 -10.71 8.07
C ALA A 77 -0.62 -10.57 7.02
N LYS A 78 -0.77 -9.39 6.41
CA LYS A 78 -1.80 -9.11 5.41
C LYS A 78 -1.45 -9.68 4.03
N PHE A 79 -0.22 -9.48 3.56
CA PHE A 79 0.14 -9.79 2.16
C PHE A 79 1.00 -11.04 1.98
N PHE A 80 1.76 -11.43 3.00
CA PHE A 80 2.80 -12.49 2.93
C PHE A 80 2.70 -13.53 4.03
N GLY A 81 1.61 -13.57 4.79
CA GLY A 81 1.39 -14.51 5.88
C GLY A 81 1.16 -15.95 5.41
N GLU A 82 0.55 -16.79 6.26
CA GLU A 82 0.23 -18.19 5.94
C GLU A 82 -0.64 -18.34 4.68
N LYS A 83 -1.44 -17.33 4.37
CA LYS A 83 -2.24 -17.22 3.16
C LYS A 83 -1.85 -15.95 2.42
N PRO A 84 -0.82 -16.00 1.58
CA PRO A 84 -0.38 -14.83 0.84
C PRO A 84 -1.49 -14.27 -0.04
N HIS A 85 -1.44 -12.97 -0.30
CA HIS A 85 -2.41 -12.28 -1.13
C HIS A 85 -2.50 -12.91 -2.53
N PRO A 86 -3.71 -13.10 -3.14
CA PRO A 86 -3.88 -13.77 -4.42
C PRO A 86 -3.03 -13.17 -5.56
N PHE A 87 -2.89 -11.84 -5.60
CA PHE A 87 -2.04 -11.18 -6.60
C PHE A 87 -0.55 -11.51 -6.42
N VAL A 88 -0.07 -11.59 -5.18
CA VAL A 88 1.32 -12.02 -4.89
C VAL A 88 1.54 -13.45 -5.35
N LEU A 89 0.57 -14.35 -5.13
CA LEU A 89 0.65 -15.73 -5.63
C LEU A 89 0.64 -15.78 -7.16
N ALA A 90 -0.18 -14.97 -7.83
CA ALA A 90 -0.22 -14.89 -9.28
C ALA A 90 1.10 -14.37 -9.89
N LEU A 91 1.84 -13.53 -9.16
CA LEU A 91 3.15 -13.01 -9.61
C LEU A 91 4.30 -14.02 -9.44
N GLN A 92 4.10 -15.16 -8.75
CA GLN A 92 5.16 -16.18 -8.69
C GLN A 92 5.44 -16.76 -10.10
N HIS A 93 4.39 -16.94 -10.92
CA HIS A 93 4.46 -17.39 -12.30
C HIS A 93 3.45 -16.59 -13.14
N PRO A 94 3.71 -15.30 -13.42
CA PRO A 94 2.71 -14.41 -13.97
C PRO A 94 2.38 -14.76 -15.43
N SER A 95 1.09 -14.92 -15.71
CA SER A 95 0.60 -14.96 -17.09
C SER A 95 0.71 -13.57 -17.74
N ARG A 96 0.63 -13.54 -19.08
CA ARG A 96 0.53 -12.27 -19.84
C ARG A 96 -0.63 -11.42 -19.33
N ALA A 97 -1.78 -12.02 -19.02
CA ALA A 97 -2.96 -11.33 -18.54
C ALA A 97 -2.72 -10.68 -17.17
N VAL A 98 -2.08 -11.39 -16.23
CA VAL A 98 -1.71 -10.85 -14.91
C VAL A 98 -0.79 -9.63 -15.04
N LEU A 99 0.21 -9.70 -15.92
CA LEU A 99 1.11 -8.56 -16.17
C LEU A 99 0.38 -7.38 -16.81
N LEU A 100 -0.59 -7.61 -17.70
CA LEU A 100 -1.42 -6.55 -18.28
C LEU A 100 -2.36 -5.91 -17.25
N GLY A 101 -3.00 -6.71 -16.41
CA GLY A 101 -3.79 -6.21 -15.28
C GLY A 101 -2.96 -5.32 -14.36
N TYR A 102 -1.71 -5.74 -14.09
CA TYR A 102 -0.75 -4.93 -13.36
C TYR A 102 -0.51 -3.58 -14.05
N VAL A 103 -0.10 -3.59 -15.32
CA VAL A 103 0.21 -2.35 -16.08
C VAL A 103 -0.96 -1.36 -16.05
N VAL A 104 -2.17 -1.85 -16.37
CA VAL A 104 -3.33 -0.99 -16.55
C VAL A 104 -3.80 -0.36 -15.23
N GLU A 105 -3.80 -1.09 -14.13
CA GLU A 105 -4.20 -0.53 -12.85
C GLU A 105 -3.06 0.28 -12.20
N HIS A 106 -1.81 -0.16 -12.36
CA HIS A 106 -0.68 0.48 -11.67
C HIS A 106 -0.32 1.87 -12.24
N GLN A 107 -0.57 2.13 -13.53
CA GLN A 107 -0.35 3.46 -14.09
C GLN A 107 -1.19 4.55 -13.42
N HIS A 108 -2.36 4.19 -12.88
CA HIS A 108 -3.18 5.11 -12.11
C HIS A 108 -2.57 5.39 -10.73
N PHE A 109 -2.08 4.34 -10.07
CA PHE A 109 -1.40 4.46 -8.77
C PHE A 109 -0.16 5.35 -8.85
N LEU A 110 0.72 5.15 -9.83
CA LEU A 110 1.93 5.96 -9.98
C LEU A 110 1.62 7.46 -10.19
N ARG A 111 0.52 7.77 -10.89
CA ARG A 111 0.09 9.18 -11.01
C ARG A 111 -0.41 9.76 -9.70
N GLN A 112 -1.10 8.96 -8.87
CA GLN A 112 -1.50 9.38 -7.53
C GLN A 112 -0.31 9.52 -6.60
N TRP A 113 0.72 8.69 -6.77
CA TRP A 113 1.96 8.74 -6.01
C TRP A 113 2.59 10.13 -6.02
N VAL A 114 2.71 10.74 -7.22
CA VAL A 114 3.23 12.12 -7.35
C VAL A 114 2.46 13.13 -6.50
N ARG A 115 1.14 13.00 -6.45
CA ARG A 115 0.29 13.88 -5.64
C ARG A 115 0.55 13.68 -4.16
N SER A 116 0.59 12.43 -3.70
CA SER A 116 0.85 12.10 -2.30
C SER A 116 2.20 12.65 -1.84
N CYS A 117 3.28 12.42 -2.58
CA CYS A 117 4.61 12.98 -2.31
C CYS A 117 4.57 14.53 -2.27
N SER A 118 3.85 15.15 -3.21
CA SER A 118 3.71 16.60 -3.28
C SER A 118 2.97 17.18 -2.07
N TYR A 119 1.91 16.51 -1.60
CA TYR A 119 1.18 16.90 -0.39
C TYR A 119 2.04 16.73 0.87
N ILE A 120 2.83 15.67 0.98
CA ILE A 120 3.78 15.46 2.09
C ILE A 120 4.78 16.62 2.12
N MET A 121 5.43 16.91 0.97
CA MET A 121 6.39 18.03 0.88
C MET A 121 5.77 19.39 1.22
N ALA A 122 4.55 19.65 0.77
CA ALA A 122 3.88 20.92 1.01
C ALA A 122 3.48 21.13 2.48
N ARG A 123 3.41 20.07 3.29
CA ARG A 123 2.89 20.10 4.67
C ARG A 123 3.96 19.82 5.73
N THR A 124 5.15 19.42 5.33
CA THR A 124 6.28 19.24 6.25
C THR A 124 7.21 20.44 6.19
N ASP A 125 7.83 20.77 7.33
CA ASP A 125 8.95 21.71 7.46
C ASP A 125 10.29 20.97 7.62
N GLN A 126 10.31 19.65 7.49
CA GLN A 126 11.48 18.80 7.70
C GLN A 126 12.28 18.63 6.40
N PRO A 127 13.48 19.24 6.26
CA PRO A 127 14.27 19.13 5.03
C PRO A 127 14.60 17.67 4.63
N LYS A 128 14.79 16.80 5.63
CA LYS A 128 15.06 15.38 5.42
C LYS A 128 13.93 14.68 4.68
N VAL A 129 12.66 14.99 5.05
CA VAL A 129 11.47 14.45 4.40
C VAL A 129 11.32 14.99 2.99
N VAL A 130 11.55 16.31 2.79
CA VAL A 130 11.50 16.92 1.45
C VAL A 130 12.53 16.29 0.52
N LEU A 131 13.75 16.04 0.98
CA LEU A 131 14.79 15.40 0.18
C LEU A 131 14.44 13.95 -0.17
N TYR A 132 13.87 13.20 0.77
CA TYR A 132 13.38 11.84 0.54
C TYR A 132 12.30 11.81 -0.56
N GLU A 133 11.29 12.68 -0.47
CA GLU A 133 10.21 12.73 -1.46
C GLU A 133 10.71 13.16 -2.85
N LEU A 134 11.67 14.09 -2.93
CA LEU A 134 12.27 14.51 -4.20
C LEU A 134 13.05 13.36 -4.85
N ASP A 135 13.77 12.55 -4.08
CA ASP A 135 14.49 11.39 -4.58
C ASP A 135 13.52 10.33 -5.11
N ASN A 136 12.45 10.07 -4.36
CA ASN A 136 11.38 9.17 -4.76
C ASN A 136 10.72 9.60 -6.07
N LEU A 137 10.27 10.85 -6.17
CA LEU A 137 9.69 11.40 -7.39
C LEU A 137 10.63 11.34 -8.60
N ASN A 138 11.93 11.56 -8.37
CA ASN A 138 12.91 11.47 -9.43
C ASN A 138 13.11 10.03 -9.92
N THR A 139 13.05 9.05 -9.05
CA THR A 139 13.08 7.63 -9.43
C THR A 139 11.85 7.25 -10.25
N GLU A 140 10.67 7.69 -9.83
CA GLU A 140 9.41 7.33 -10.48
C GLU A 140 9.20 7.99 -11.84
N PHE A 141 9.57 9.28 -11.99
CA PHE A 141 9.24 10.07 -13.18
C PHE A 141 10.43 10.71 -13.88
N GLY A 142 11.52 11.00 -13.17
CA GLY A 142 12.69 11.66 -13.74
C GLY A 142 13.69 10.71 -14.36
N GLY A 143 13.90 9.56 -13.74
CA GLY A 143 15.03 8.67 -14.02
C GLY A 143 16.38 9.35 -13.65
N PHE A 144 17.35 8.54 -13.23
CA PHE A 144 18.67 9.08 -12.87
C PHE A 144 19.68 8.93 -14.01
N GLY A 145 20.14 10.06 -14.54
CA GLY A 145 21.19 10.12 -15.55
C GLY A 145 20.78 9.53 -16.91
N PRO A 146 21.68 9.56 -17.92
CA PRO A 146 21.34 9.22 -19.29
C PRO A 146 21.05 7.74 -19.54
N ALA A 147 21.38 6.85 -18.59
CA ALA A 147 21.18 5.40 -18.73
C ALA A 147 19.98 4.85 -17.90
N ARG A 148 19.41 5.63 -17.01
CA ARG A 148 18.32 5.18 -16.15
C ARG A 148 16.98 5.67 -16.68
N VAL A 149 16.05 4.74 -16.83
CA VAL A 149 14.68 5.00 -17.31
C VAL A 149 13.76 5.10 -16.11
N ALA A 150 12.91 6.12 -16.06
CA ALA A 150 11.94 6.31 -15.01
C ALA A 150 11.03 5.08 -14.85
N HIS A 151 10.66 4.73 -13.62
CA HIS A 151 9.84 3.55 -13.31
C HIS A 151 8.49 3.59 -14.05
N TYR A 152 7.85 4.76 -14.12
CA TYR A 152 6.63 4.94 -14.91
C TYR A 152 6.81 4.61 -16.40
N GLU A 153 7.93 5.01 -17.01
CA GLU A 153 8.23 4.69 -18.41
C GLU A 153 8.51 3.18 -18.60
N LEU A 154 9.16 2.52 -17.64
CA LEU A 154 9.37 1.07 -17.66
C LEU A 154 8.03 0.33 -17.61
N LEU A 155 7.06 0.80 -16.83
CA LEU A 155 5.71 0.23 -16.78
C LEU A 155 5.02 0.30 -18.14
N LEU A 156 5.06 1.45 -18.81
CA LEU A 156 4.45 1.63 -20.12
C LEU A 156 5.11 0.74 -21.20
N ARG A 157 6.45 0.64 -21.18
CA ARG A 157 7.19 -0.28 -22.08
C ARG A 157 6.85 -1.76 -21.81
N MET A 158 6.59 -2.11 -20.57
CA MET A 158 6.09 -3.45 -20.23
C MET A 158 4.75 -3.70 -20.92
N GLY A 159 3.78 -2.78 -20.86
CA GLY A 159 2.50 -2.89 -21.56
C GLY A 159 2.66 -3.04 -23.07
N GLU A 160 3.50 -2.20 -23.69
CA GLU A 160 3.81 -2.28 -25.12
C GLU A 160 4.42 -3.63 -25.53
N SER A 161 5.33 -4.16 -24.71
CA SER A 161 5.96 -5.48 -24.96
C SER A 161 4.99 -6.65 -24.82
N LEU A 162 3.91 -6.45 -24.10
CA LEU A 162 2.81 -7.40 -23.94
C LEU A 162 1.70 -7.22 -24.98
N GLY A 163 1.89 -6.31 -25.96
CA GLY A 163 1.02 -6.12 -27.11
C GLY A 163 -0.19 -5.20 -26.84
N VAL A 164 -0.10 -4.30 -25.88
CA VAL A 164 -1.10 -3.25 -25.64
C VAL A 164 -0.48 -1.89 -25.92
N ASP A 165 -1.13 -1.09 -26.78
CA ASP A 165 -0.66 0.24 -27.12
C ASP A 165 -0.65 1.18 -25.92
N ARG A 166 0.38 2.02 -25.81
CA ARG A 166 0.55 2.99 -24.74
C ARG A 166 -0.67 3.89 -24.55
N ASN A 167 -1.25 4.40 -25.64
CA ASN A 167 -2.42 5.26 -25.55
C ASN A 167 -3.63 4.48 -25.03
N GLN A 168 -3.73 3.20 -25.35
CA GLN A 168 -4.76 2.33 -24.82
C GLN A 168 -4.59 2.14 -23.30
N VAL A 169 -3.37 1.88 -22.82
CA VAL A 169 -3.09 1.81 -21.37
C VAL A 169 -3.52 3.10 -20.69
N LEU A 170 -3.08 4.26 -21.24
CA LEU A 170 -3.33 5.58 -20.66
C LEU A 170 -4.81 5.98 -20.69
N ALA A 171 -5.56 5.54 -21.70
CA ALA A 171 -6.99 5.86 -21.85
C ALA A 171 -7.91 4.90 -21.10
N THR A 172 -7.42 3.75 -20.64
CA THR A 172 -8.24 2.78 -19.90
C THR A 172 -8.54 3.32 -18.50
N PRO A 173 -9.82 3.48 -18.13
CA PRO A 173 -10.17 3.98 -16.79
C PRO A 173 -9.83 2.93 -15.71
N PRO A 174 -9.56 3.36 -14.47
CA PRO A 174 -9.35 2.46 -13.35
C PRO A 174 -10.62 1.65 -13.06
N LEU A 175 -10.47 0.45 -12.53
CA LEU A 175 -11.59 -0.30 -11.96
C LEU A 175 -12.13 0.40 -10.69
N PRO A 176 -13.39 0.15 -10.30
CA PRO A 176 -14.00 0.81 -9.14
C PRO A 176 -13.14 0.74 -7.88
N ALA A 177 -12.61 -0.44 -7.52
CA ALA A 177 -11.78 -0.59 -6.33
C ALA A 177 -10.45 0.19 -6.43
N THR A 178 -9.84 0.26 -7.61
CA THR A 178 -8.67 1.13 -7.84
C THR A 178 -9.05 2.60 -7.69
N LYS A 179 -10.17 3.02 -8.28
CA LYS A 179 -10.64 4.40 -8.19
C LYS A 179 -10.90 4.81 -6.74
N ASP A 180 -11.62 3.98 -5.99
CA ASP A 180 -11.95 4.22 -4.60
C ASP A 180 -10.67 4.34 -3.75
N ALA A 181 -9.70 3.43 -3.95
CA ALA A 181 -8.41 3.51 -3.27
C ALA A 181 -7.65 4.81 -3.57
N LEU A 182 -7.63 5.26 -4.84
CA LEU A 182 -6.96 6.51 -5.23
C LEU A 182 -7.62 7.74 -4.59
N GLU A 183 -8.96 7.78 -4.56
CA GLU A 183 -9.72 8.87 -3.95
C GLU A 183 -9.47 8.94 -2.43
N GLU A 184 -9.46 7.81 -1.74
CA GLU A 184 -9.18 7.71 -0.31
C GLU A 184 -7.73 8.09 0.03
N TRP A 185 -6.74 7.65 -0.76
CA TRP A 185 -5.34 8.05 -0.57
C TRP A 185 -5.15 9.55 -0.82
N GLU A 186 -5.87 10.17 -1.76
CA GLU A 186 -5.85 11.60 -1.93
C GLU A 186 -6.49 12.33 -0.73
N GLU A 187 -7.57 11.80 -0.18
CA GLU A 187 -8.19 12.32 1.03
C GLU A 187 -7.22 12.25 2.23
N MET A 188 -6.58 11.09 2.45
CA MET A 188 -5.53 10.95 3.48
C MET A 188 -4.42 11.99 3.29
N ALA A 189 -3.88 12.10 2.06
CA ALA A 189 -2.78 12.99 1.77
C ALA A 189 -3.12 14.48 2.01
N THR A 190 -4.38 14.86 1.85
CA THR A 190 -4.84 16.24 2.03
C THR A 190 -5.26 16.56 3.46
N ARG A 191 -5.70 15.58 4.25
CA ARG A 191 -6.30 15.81 5.58
C ARG A 191 -5.44 15.38 6.76
N GLU A 192 -4.78 14.21 6.63
CA GLU A 192 -4.04 13.61 7.74
C GLU A 192 -2.69 14.30 7.98
N HIS A 193 -2.10 14.09 9.15
CA HIS A 193 -0.75 14.59 9.42
C HIS A 193 0.24 13.98 8.41
N TRP A 194 1.15 14.79 7.88
CA TRP A 194 2.06 14.35 6.82
C TRP A 194 2.81 13.04 7.13
N VAL A 195 3.22 12.82 8.40
CA VAL A 195 3.90 11.58 8.79
C VAL A 195 2.96 10.36 8.76
N ALA A 196 1.67 10.53 9.02
CA ALA A 196 0.68 9.48 8.86
C ALA A 196 0.51 9.13 7.37
N VAL A 197 0.59 10.13 6.48
CA VAL A 197 0.58 9.92 5.03
C VAL A 197 1.85 9.18 4.57
N VAL A 198 3.04 9.53 5.08
CA VAL A 198 4.28 8.76 4.82
C VAL A 198 4.09 7.30 5.23
N ALA A 199 3.56 7.04 6.43
CA ALA A 199 3.31 5.68 6.89
C ALA A 199 2.30 4.93 6.01
N ALA A 200 1.23 5.60 5.56
CA ALA A 200 0.19 5.04 4.73
C ALA A 200 0.66 4.71 3.31
N MET A 201 1.39 5.62 2.69
CA MET A 201 1.77 5.50 1.28
C MET A 201 3.09 4.77 1.10
N HIS A 202 4.16 5.21 1.74
CA HIS A 202 5.48 4.62 1.52
C HIS A 202 5.65 3.21 2.14
N SER A 203 4.81 2.83 3.12
CA SER A 203 4.78 1.43 3.56
C SER A 203 4.28 0.47 2.46
N LEU A 204 3.57 0.96 1.42
CA LEU A 204 3.11 0.13 0.31
C LEU A 204 4.28 -0.38 -0.55
N GLU A 205 5.42 0.30 -0.54
CA GLU A 205 6.66 -0.17 -1.18
C GLU A 205 7.22 -1.45 -0.52
N LEU A 206 6.81 -1.75 0.72
CA LEU A 206 7.13 -3.03 1.36
C LEU A 206 6.69 -4.23 0.52
N ILE A 207 5.73 -4.05 -0.40
CA ILE A 207 5.28 -5.14 -1.28
C ILE A 207 6.45 -5.73 -2.08
N ALA A 208 7.40 -4.93 -2.53
CA ALA A 208 8.55 -5.38 -3.30
C ALA A 208 9.84 -5.53 -2.45
N ASN A 209 9.77 -5.24 -1.14
CA ASN A 209 10.93 -5.38 -0.25
C ASN A 209 11.26 -6.87 -0.01
N ARG A 210 12.30 -7.36 -0.70
CA ARG A 210 12.74 -8.76 -0.65
C ARG A 210 13.22 -9.23 0.73
N ASN A 211 13.61 -8.30 1.63
CA ASN A 211 14.12 -8.62 2.95
C ASN A 211 13.01 -9.05 3.93
N LEU A 212 11.73 -8.83 3.60
CA LEU A 212 10.62 -9.26 4.44
C LEU A 212 10.59 -10.79 4.67
N VAL A 213 11.23 -11.58 3.80
CA VAL A 213 11.38 -13.04 4.02
C VAL A 213 12.20 -13.33 5.28
N ASP A 214 13.22 -12.53 5.55
CA ASP A 214 14.03 -12.66 6.78
C ASP A 214 13.27 -12.20 8.03
N GLU A 215 12.17 -11.46 7.83
CA GLU A 215 11.28 -10.95 8.88
C GLU A 215 9.97 -11.77 9.04
N GLY A 216 9.84 -12.89 8.30
CA GLY A 216 8.73 -13.84 8.46
C GLY A 216 7.73 -13.88 7.30
N ALA A 217 7.96 -13.19 6.19
CA ALA A 217 7.16 -13.36 4.98
C ALA A 217 7.35 -14.77 4.40
N THR A 218 6.27 -15.44 4.03
CA THR A 218 6.30 -16.83 3.53
C THR A 218 6.70 -16.93 2.07
N VAL A 219 6.53 -15.84 1.31
CA VAL A 219 6.89 -15.71 -0.10
C VAL A 219 7.43 -14.30 -0.38
N ARG A 220 8.14 -14.14 -1.50
CA ARG A 220 8.50 -12.82 -2.05
C ARG A 220 7.37 -12.27 -2.91
N TYR A 221 7.46 -11.02 -3.31
CA TYR A 221 6.51 -10.38 -4.22
C TYR A 221 6.34 -11.15 -5.54
N PHE A 222 7.44 -11.64 -6.08
CA PHE A 222 7.49 -12.57 -7.20
C PHE A 222 8.67 -13.54 -7.05
N ASP A 223 8.65 -14.66 -7.78
CA ASP A 223 9.79 -15.57 -7.84
C ASP A 223 10.94 -14.93 -8.63
N PRO A 224 12.12 -14.65 -8.04
CA PRO A 224 13.24 -14.04 -8.75
C PRO A 224 13.74 -14.85 -9.96
N SER A 225 13.45 -16.14 -10.02
CA SER A 225 13.83 -17.00 -11.15
C SER A 225 13.21 -16.55 -12.49
N ILE A 226 12.04 -15.89 -12.45
CA ILE A 226 11.39 -15.33 -13.65
C ILE A 226 12.25 -14.28 -14.36
N LEU A 227 13.12 -13.57 -13.62
CA LEU A 227 14.03 -12.58 -14.19
C LEU A 227 15.13 -13.22 -15.06
N ALA A 228 15.50 -14.47 -14.77
CA ALA A 228 16.49 -15.24 -15.54
C ALA A 228 15.83 -16.06 -16.66
N GLY A 229 14.58 -16.51 -16.47
CA GLY A 229 13.82 -17.35 -17.40
C GLY A 229 13.47 -16.65 -18.72
N SER A 230 12.73 -17.33 -19.59
CA SER A 230 12.19 -16.77 -20.86
C SER A 230 10.67 -16.58 -20.81
N GLU A 231 10.06 -16.75 -19.66
CA GLU A 231 8.60 -16.77 -19.47
C GLU A 231 7.96 -15.39 -19.63
N ILE A 232 8.70 -14.33 -19.33
CA ILE A 232 8.25 -12.94 -19.43
C ILE A 232 9.17 -12.13 -20.36
N THR A 233 8.62 -11.02 -20.89
CA THR A 233 9.36 -10.16 -21.83
C THR A 233 10.56 -9.46 -21.18
N PRO A 234 11.59 -9.06 -21.95
CA PRO A 234 12.69 -8.25 -21.39
C PRO A 234 12.23 -6.95 -20.72
N ALA A 235 11.19 -6.30 -21.26
CA ALA A 235 10.66 -5.08 -20.68
C ALA A 235 9.96 -5.35 -19.32
N SER A 236 9.21 -6.46 -19.22
CA SER A 236 8.63 -6.90 -17.95
C SER A 236 9.70 -7.18 -16.90
N LYS A 237 10.79 -7.85 -17.30
CA LYS A 237 11.93 -8.09 -16.40
C LYS A 237 12.59 -6.80 -15.91
N ASN A 238 12.75 -5.82 -16.80
CA ASN A 238 13.35 -4.54 -16.42
C ASN A 238 12.49 -3.79 -15.42
N PHE A 239 11.18 -3.75 -15.63
CA PHE A 239 10.25 -3.13 -14.69
C PHE A 239 10.29 -3.83 -13.31
N LEU A 240 10.13 -5.14 -13.28
CA LEU A 240 10.11 -5.91 -12.03
C LEU A 240 11.46 -5.84 -11.29
N ARG A 241 12.58 -5.83 -12.03
CA ARG A 241 13.92 -5.72 -11.43
C ARG A 241 14.15 -4.37 -10.77
N GLU A 242 13.70 -3.29 -11.41
CA GLU A 242 13.86 -1.94 -10.86
C GLU A 242 13.17 -1.82 -9.49
N GLY A 243 11.89 -2.19 -9.39
CA GLY A 243 11.19 -2.22 -8.11
C GLY A 243 11.87 -3.13 -7.06
N TYR A 244 12.32 -4.32 -7.48
CA TYR A 244 12.97 -5.29 -6.61
C TYR A 244 14.32 -4.80 -6.04
N GLU A 245 15.01 -3.90 -6.74
CA GLU A 245 16.29 -3.31 -6.33
C GLU A 245 16.12 -2.01 -5.55
N ALA A 246 15.20 -1.13 -5.97
CA ALA A 246 14.99 0.19 -5.39
C ALA A 246 14.16 0.15 -4.08
N ASP A 247 13.09 -0.62 -4.03
CA ASP A 247 12.09 -0.56 -2.95
C ASP A 247 12.62 -1.06 -1.60
N VAL A 248 13.71 -1.83 -1.58
CA VAL A 248 14.36 -2.24 -0.32
C VAL A 248 14.86 -1.03 0.46
N THR A 249 15.52 -0.09 -0.22
CA THR A 249 16.09 1.10 0.42
C THR A 249 14.99 2.11 0.74
N HIS A 250 14.12 2.42 -0.23
CA HIS A 250 13.07 3.42 -0.08
C HIS A 250 12.10 3.08 1.05
N SER A 251 11.59 1.85 1.12
CA SER A 251 10.67 1.44 2.18
C SER A 251 11.30 1.49 3.58
N ASP A 252 12.56 1.11 3.72
CA ASP A 252 13.24 1.16 5.01
C ASP A 252 13.54 2.59 5.47
N GLU A 253 13.95 3.49 4.56
CA GLU A 253 14.17 4.91 4.84
C GLU A 253 12.87 5.63 5.20
N ALA A 254 11.76 5.36 4.48
CA ALA A 254 10.46 5.88 4.83
C ALA A 254 10.04 5.50 6.25
N LEU A 255 10.19 4.21 6.60
CA LEU A 255 9.83 3.75 7.93
C LEU A 255 10.73 4.33 9.03
N ASP A 256 11.99 4.65 8.73
CA ASP A 256 12.85 5.36 9.67
C ASP A 256 12.35 6.81 9.89
N LEU A 257 11.87 7.49 8.85
CA LEU A 257 11.18 8.79 9.01
C LEU A 257 9.90 8.67 9.83
N VAL A 258 9.10 7.63 9.59
CA VAL A 258 7.89 7.36 10.36
C VAL A 258 8.20 7.13 11.84
N VAL A 259 9.26 6.38 12.18
CA VAL A 259 9.68 6.19 13.56
C VAL A 259 10.14 7.51 14.19
N GLU A 260 10.97 8.28 13.47
CA GLU A 260 11.54 9.54 13.96
C GLU A 260 10.47 10.58 14.29
N PHE A 261 9.45 10.72 13.44
CA PHE A 261 8.47 11.79 13.53
C PHE A 261 7.09 11.33 14.01
N GLY A 262 6.74 10.06 13.82
CA GLY A 262 5.42 9.51 14.11
C GLY A 262 5.28 8.78 15.44
N SER A 263 6.39 8.46 16.13
CA SER A 263 6.35 7.75 17.43
C SER A 263 5.94 8.64 18.61
N ARG A 264 5.53 9.87 18.36
CA ARG A 264 5.05 10.79 19.38
C ARG A 264 3.66 10.36 19.89
N PRO A 265 3.38 10.46 21.20
CA PRO A 265 2.10 10.02 21.77
C PRO A 265 0.86 10.69 21.14
N ASP A 266 1.00 11.94 20.67
CA ASP A 266 -0.07 12.70 20.03
C ASP A 266 -0.36 12.30 18.57
N LEU A 267 0.55 11.57 17.91
CA LEU A 267 0.45 11.16 16.52
C LEU A 267 0.40 9.64 16.32
N LEU A 268 0.88 8.85 17.26
CA LEU A 268 1.07 7.41 17.10
C LEU A 268 -0.20 6.69 16.63
N GLU A 269 -1.33 6.95 17.29
CA GLU A 269 -2.60 6.30 16.95
C GLU A 269 -3.15 6.75 15.59
N GLU A 270 -2.92 8.02 15.21
CA GLU A 270 -3.26 8.53 13.88
C GLU A 270 -2.43 7.80 12.80
N VAL A 271 -1.11 7.72 12.99
CA VAL A 271 -0.21 6.98 12.09
C VAL A 271 -0.63 5.52 11.93
N GLN A 272 -0.96 4.85 13.04
CA GLN A 272 -1.41 3.47 13.02
C GLN A 272 -2.75 3.30 12.28
N SER A 273 -3.73 4.16 12.56
CA SER A 273 -5.05 4.08 11.93
C SER A 273 -4.98 4.37 10.43
N THR A 274 -4.23 5.40 10.03
CA THR A 274 -4.07 5.76 8.61
C THR A 274 -3.34 4.66 7.84
N PHE A 275 -2.29 4.07 8.43
CA PHE A 275 -1.62 2.91 7.86
C PHE A 275 -2.56 1.70 7.70
N LEU A 276 -3.33 1.34 8.74
CA LEU A 276 -4.27 0.21 8.66
C LEU A 276 -5.32 0.43 7.56
N ARG A 277 -5.86 1.64 7.44
CA ARG A 277 -6.78 2.00 6.36
C ARG A 277 -6.10 1.83 5.00
N SER A 278 -4.87 2.32 4.84
CA SER A 278 -4.14 2.26 3.57
C SER A 278 -3.86 0.82 3.11
N ILE A 279 -3.46 -0.08 4.00
CA ILE A 279 -3.23 -1.48 3.61
C ILE A 279 -4.52 -2.23 3.25
N ASP A 280 -5.66 -1.85 3.81
CA ASP A 280 -6.96 -2.41 3.40
C ASP A 280 -7.35 -1.94 1.99
N LEU A 281 -7.13 -0.67 1.67
CA LEU A 281 -7.31 -0.14 0.31
C LEU A 281 -6.34 -0.78 -0.68
N PHE A 282 -5.12 -1.04 -0.25
CA PHE A 282 -4.10 -1.69 -1.08
C PHE A 282 -4.44 -3.15 -1.38
N ASP A 283 -5.04 -3.88 -0.43
CA ASP A 283 -5.58 -5.22 -0.63
C ASP A 283 -6.61 -5.23 -1.78
N ASP A 284 -7.62 -4.35 -1.71
CA ASP A 284 -8.65 -4.21 -2.74
C ASP A 284 -8.06 -3.78 -4.10
N TYR A 285 -7.09 -2.86 -4.08
CA TYR A 285 -6.38 -2.42 -5.29
C TYR A 285 -5.56 -3.54 -5.94
N LEU A 286 -4.89 -4.39 -5.16
CA LEU A 286 -4.19 -5.55 -5.69
C LEU A 286 -5.15 -6.60 -6.26
N LEU A 287 -6.34 -6.78 -5.66
CA LEU A 287 -7.39 -7.62 -6.23
C LEU A 287 -7.93 -7.05 -7.55
N ALA A 288 -8.05 -5.72 -7.68
CA ALA A 288 -8.44 -5.08 -8.93
C ALA A 288 -7.48 -5.38 -10.08
N ARG A 289 -6.18 -5.56 -9.82
CA ARG A 289 -5.22 -6.01 -10.84
C ARG A 289 -5.56 -7.39 -11.40
N LEU A 290 -6.03 -8.32 -10.56
CA LEU A 290 -6.47 -9.65 -11.01
C LEU A 290 -7.80 -9.59 -11.74
N GLU A 291 -8.74 -8.77 -11.28
CA GLU A 291 -10.00 -8.53 -11.98
C GLU A 291 -9.74 -7.94 -13.38
N ARG A 292 -8.82 -6.99 -13.49
CA ARG A 292 -8.37 -6.46 -14.79
C ARG A 292 -7.70 -7.52 -15.65
N ALA A 293 -6.90 -8.39 -15.06
CA ALA A 293 -6.26 -9.49 -15.76
C ALA A 293 -7.28 -10.41 -16.45
N ALA A 294 -8.38 -10.74 -15.78
CA ALA A 294 -9.44 -11.57 -16.36
C ALA A 294 -10.05 -11.00 -17.64
N GLN A 295 -10.00 -9.67 -17.85
CA GLN A 295 -10.45 -9.04 -19.10
C GLN A 295 -9.50 -9.27 -20.28
N PHE A 296 -8.27 -9.72 -20.03
CA PHE A 296 -7.28 -10.05 -21.05
C PHE A 296 -7.13 -11.58 -21.30
N GLU A 297 -7.86 -12.40 -20.56
CA GLU A 297 -7.92 -13.86 -20.76
C GLU A 297 -9.02 -14.28 -21.74
N ALA A 298 -9.97 -13.37 -22.01
CA ALA A 298 -11.07 -13.57 -22.94
C ALA A 298 -10.65 -13.24 -24.38
#